data_2a0275e49644cc201d2db0a3d89111f2
#
_entry.id   2a0275e49644cc201d2db0a3d89111f2
#
_cell.length_a   1.000
_cell.length_b   1.000
_cell.length_c   1.000
_cell.angle_alpha   90.00
_cell.angle_beta   90.00
_cell.angle_gamma   90.00
#
_symmetry.space_group_name_H-M   'P 1'
#
loop_
_entity.id
_entity.type
_entity.pdbx_description
1 polymer ?
#
loop_
_entity_poly.entity_id
_entity_poly.type
_entity_poly.pdbx_seq_one_letter_code
_entity_poly.pdbx_strand_id
1 'polypeptide(L)'
;MKKVLFTVALMFGAMVASAQVSVVKEAKALKKDPAAAAKVLEAALTNPETAKDPETWKLAGDLQKAIYDEENMKMYLPGGQADMPKMYGAMLKMFEYYLKCDEVEQAGVANGTVKKAKHRKKNAEVLLNVRGNLANGGVEAFNENNYEAAQKYFGLFVDVVEDPMFADQAATLKADTLNSLYANYATMAAGLREPKDVASVIKYGNIGKESNSEGWRALMFMAEVYGKEQVDSVKWLETIKEGAQRFPEQDFFVGNIMDYYLQRNMVDDALTMIDQLLASNEKPYFLYVKGVLLYEKKDYDAAQAALDKVIALGGDLAAEAYAKKGDIYFFPAQKIVEENSTLNIDDPKYNANEAKIKEAYELAKPFYEKAKELEPDNKQIWGQMLLRIYWTLNKAEYEALEKEMGY
;
A
#
# COMPACT_ATOMS: atom_id res chain seq x y z
N MET A 1 28.13 -51.22 -28.21
CA MET A 1 26.95 -50.37 -28.09
C MET A 1 27.19 -49.11 -27.27
N LYS A 2 27.81 -49.10 -26.06
CA LYS A 2 28.05 -47.88 -25.25
C LYS A 2 28.93 -46.82 -25.93
N LYS A 3 29.95 -47.18 -26.75
CA LYS A 3 30.81 -46.23 -27.46
C LYS A 3 30.10 -45.51 -28.63
N VAL A 4 29.17 -46.19 -29.30
CA VAL A 4 28.41 -45.60 -30.42
C VAL A 4 27.37 -44.61 -29.87
N LEU A 5 26.71 -44.89 -28.74
CA LEU A 5 25.79 -43.95 -28.10
C LEU A 5 26.49 -42.67 -27.61
N PHE A 6 27.74 -42.82 -27.10
CA PHE A 6 28.53 -41.66 -26.65
C PHE A 6 28.97 -40.75 -27.84
N THR A 7 29.30 -41.34 -28.98
CA THR A 7 29.71 -40.64 -30.20
C THR A 7 28.51 -39.95 -30.85
N VAL A 8 27.33 -40.58 -30.85
CA VAL A 8 26.09 -39.98 -31.35
C VAL A 8 25.63 -38.82 -30.47
N ALA A 9 25.72 -38.96 -29.14
CA ALA A 9 25.38 -37.86 -28.21
C ALA A 9 26.34 -36.67 -28.33
N LEU A 10 27.65 -36.92 -28.57
CA LEU A 10 28.63 -35.86 -28.85
C LEU A 10 28.43 -35.19 -30.20
N MET A 11 28.02 -35.90 -31.22
CA MET A 11 27.70 -35.32 -32.53
C MET A 11 26.40 -34.51 -32.51
N PHE A 12 25.39 -34.95 -31.79
CA PHE A 12 24.17 -34.16 -31.58
C PHE A 12 24.46 -32.88 -30.74
N GLY A 13 25.23 -32.96 -29.69
CA GLY A 13 25.67 -31.81 -28.91
C GLY A 13 26.48 -30.80 -29.74
N ALA A 14 27.40 -31.28 -30.61
CA ALA A 14 28.20 -30.43 -31.47
C ALA A 14 27.40 -29.79 -32.62
N MET A 15 26.38 -30.51 -33.15
CA MET A 15 25.47 -29.91 -34.15
C MET A 15 24.56 -28.84 -33.55
N VAL A 16 24.06 -29.04 -32.34
CA VAL A 16 23.24 -28.04 -31.64
C VAL A 16 24.07 -26.81 -31.28
N ALA A 17 25.29 -26.99 -30.80
CA ALA A 17 26.20 -25.87 -30.48
C ALA A 17 26.60 -25.08 -31.77
N SER A 18 26.88 -25.76 -32.86
CA SER A 18 27.20 -25.08 -34.14
C SER A 18 26.01 -24.33 -34.73
N ALA A 19 24.81 -24.89 -34.60
CA ALA A 19 23.56 -24.21 -35.01
C ALA A 19 23.30 -22.94 -34.21
N GLN A 20 23.57 -22.93 -32.93
CA GLN A 20 23.34 -21.76 -32.07
C GLN A 20 24.37 -20.65 -32.24
N VAL A 21 25.63 -20.99 -32.52
CA VAL A 21 26.63 -19.99 -32.95
C VAL A 21 26.25 -19.37 -34.32
N SER A 22 25.55 -20.12 -35.18
CA SER A 22 25.01 -19.56 -36.42
C SER A 22 23.88 -18.56 -36.17
N VAL A 23 23.01 -18.82 -35.16
CA VAL A 23 21.91 -17.90 -34.72
C VAL A 23 22.48 -16.55 -34.28
N VAL A 24 23.53 -16.52 -33.48
CA VAL A 24 24.18 -15.26 -33.04
C VAL A 24 24.77 -14.50 -34.24
N LYS A 25 25.35 -15.22 -35.25
CA LYS A 25 25.85 -14.58 -36.48
C LYS A 25 24.73 -14.03 -37.33
N GLU A 26 23.62 -14.74 -37.46
CA GLU A 26 22.42 -14.32 -38.17
C GLU A 26 21.82 -13.06 -37.55
N ALA A 27 21.63 -13.04 -36.21
CA ALA A 27 21.18 -11.85 -35.52
C ALA A 27 22.11 -10.65 -35.74
N LYS A 28 23.43 -10.87 -35.76
CA LYS A 28 24.42 -9.82 -36.09
C LYS A 28 24.27 -9.29 -37.52
N ALA A 29 23.89 -10.14 -38.45
CA ALA A 29 23.67 -9.73 -39.86
C ALA A 29 22.39 -8.88 -40.00
N LEU A 30 21.39 -9.12 -39.15
CA LEU A 30 20.10 -8.42 -39.15
C LEU A 30 20.09 -7.09 -38.34
N LYS A 31 21.22 -6.54 -37.96
CA LYS A 31 21.31 -5.31 -37.13
C LYS A 31 20.56 -4.08 -37.68
N LYS A 32 20.25 -4.04 -38.96
CA LYS A 32 19.45 -2.96 -39.56
C LYS A 32 17.95 -3.07 -39.25
N ASP A 33 17.50 -4.24 -38.80
CA ASP A 33 16.17 -4.50 -38.28
C ASP A 33 16.32 -5.09 -36.84
N PRO A 34 16.41 -4.23 -35.82
CA PRO A 34 16.67 -4.68 -34.46
C PRO A 34 15.61 -5.64 -33.92
N ALA A 35 14.35 -5.49 -34.35
CA ALA A 35 13.25 -6.33 -33.89
C ALA A 35 13.38 -7.75 -34.46
N ALA A 36 13.67 -7.88 -35.78
CA ALA A 36 13.92 -9.18 -36.40
C ALA A 36 15.18 -9.85 -35.82
N ALA A 37 16.25 -9.08 -35.60
CA ALA A 37 17.49 -9.57 -35.01
C ALA A 37 17.27 -10.06 -33.56
N ALA A 38 16.53 -9.35 -32.76
CA ALA A 38 16.20 -9.73 -31.37
C ALA A 38 15.40 -11.05 -31.32
N LYS A 39 14.41 -11.21 -32.21
CA LYS A 39 13.63 -12.44 -32.32
C LYS A 39 14.48 -13.65 -32.68
N VAL A 40 15.40 -13.50 -33.63
CA VAL A 40 16.35 -14.58 -34.01
C VAL A 40 17.25 -14.92 -32.81
N LEU A 41 17.71 -13.93 -32.05
CA LEU A 41 18.65 -14.13 -30.94
C LEU A 41 18.03 -14.84 -29.71
N GLU A 42 16.71 -14.83 -29.55
CA GLU A 42 16.04 -15.42 -28.38
C GLU A 42 16.46 -16.86 -28.10
N ALA A 43 16.59 -17.69 -29.12
CA ALA A 43 17.04 -19.08 -28.96
C ALA A 43 18.46 -19.21 -28.41
N ALA A 44 19.34 -18.21 -28.63
CA ALA A 44 20.70 -18.21 -28.14
C ALA A 44 20.77 -17.82 -26.64
N LEU A 45 19.79 -17.12 -26.11
CA LEU A 45 19.75 -16.70 -24.67
C LEU A 45 19.45 -17.87 -23.71
N THR A 46 18.79 -18.89 -24.19
CA THR A 46 18.43 -20.08 -23.40
C THR A 46 19.35 -21.29 -23.64
N ASN A 47 20.22 -21.21 -24.65
CA ASN A 47 21.15 -22.29 -24.97
C ASN A 47 22.37 -22.26 -24.04
N PRO A 48 22.72 -23.37 -23.36
CA PRO A 48 23.82 -23.41 -22.38
C PRO A 48 25.20 -23.01 -22.93
N GLU A 49 25.46 -23.15 -24.23
CA GLU A 49 26.74 -22.79 -24.84
C GLU A 49 26.85 -21.30 -25.14
N THR A 50 25.77 -20.70 -25.63
CA THR A 50 25.76 -19.27 -25.99
C THR A 50 25.36 -18.37 -24.81
N ALA A 51 24.54 -18.84 -23.88
CA ALA A 51 24.12 -18.09 -22.70
C ALA A 51 25.27 -17.83 -21.69
N LYS A 52 26.35 -18.62 -21.74
CA LYS A 52 27.56 -18.37 -20.92
C LYS A 52 28.55 -17.35 -21.54
N ASP A 53 28.28 -16.90 -22.79
CA ASP A 53 29.08 -15.89 -23.46
C ASP A 53 28.50 -14.50 -23.19
N PRO A 54 29.21 -13.58 -22.49
CA PRO A 54 28.71 -12.23 -22.21
C PRO A 54 28.42 -11.44 -23.48
N GLU A 55 29.10 -11.73 -24.63
CA GLU A 55 28.83 -11.07 -25.90
C GLU A 55 27.41 -11.36 -26.44
N THR A 56 26.84 -12.53 -26.11
CA THR A 56 25.47 -12.86 -26.51
C THR A 56 24.48 -11.95 -25.79
N TRP A 57 24.64 -11.76 -24.47
CA TRP A 57 23.81 -10.86 -23.67
C TRP A 57 24.02 -9.39 -24.03
N LYS A 58 25.30 -9.02 -24.31
CA LYS A 58 25.61 -7.67 -24.77
C LYS A 58 24.89 -7.34 -26.09
N LEU A 59 24.91 -8.28 -27.04
CA LEU A 59 24.17 -8.13 -28.29
C LEU A 59 22.66 -8.01 -28.06
N ALA A 60 22.10 -8.84 -27.20
CA ALA A 60 20.68 -8.79 -26.85
C ALA A 60 20.30 -7.43 -26.27
N GLY A 61 21.09 -6.90 -25.32
CA GLY A 61 20.89 -5.56 -24.76
C GLY A 61 21.01 -4.45 -25.81
N ASP A 62 22.00 -4.53 -26.72
CA ASP A 62 22.18 -3.56 -27.79
C ASP A 62 20.99 -3.53 -28.77
N LEU A 63 20.40 -4.67 -29.06
CA LEU A 63 19.22 -4.76 -29.94
C LEU A 63 17.99 -4.16 -29.27
N GLN A 64 17.79 -4.43 -27.98
CA GLN A 64 16.70 -3.81 -27.22
C GLN A 64 16.88 -2.30 -27.06
N LYS A 65 18.14 -1.85 -26.87
CA LYS A 65 18.46 -0.42 -26.90
C LYS A 65 18.08 0.23 -28.22
N ALA A 66 18.40 -0.42 -29.34
CA ALA A 66 18.06 0.11 -30.65
C ALA A 66 16.54 0.21 -30.87
N ILE A 67 15.77 -0.79 -30.39
CA ILE A 67 14.30 -0.77 -30.47
C ILE A 67 13.75 0.39 -29.57
N TYR A 68 14.29 0.54 -28.36
CA TYR A 68 13.93 1.63 -27.46
C TYR A 68 14.24 3.00 -28.08
N ASP A 69 15.46 3.19 -28.59
CA ASP A 69 15.90 4.46 -29.18
C ASP A 69 15.05 4.86 -30.40
N GLU A 70 14.65 3.89 -31.24
CA GLU A 70 13.77 4.12 -32.38
C GLU A 70 12.42 4.68 -31.96
N GLU A 71 11.77 4.06 -30.97
CA GLU A 71 10.47 4.52 -30.48
C GLU A 71 10.59 5.83 -29.70
N ASN A 72 11.61 5.96 -28.85
CA ASN A 72 11.86 7.18 -28.10
C ASN A 72 12.12 8.39 -29.01
N MET A 73 12.82 8.19 -30.13
CA MET A 73 13.05 9.27 -31.10
C MET A 73 11.74 9.78 -31.71
N LYS A 74 10.75 8.92 -31.94
CA LYS A 74 9.44 9.32 -32.51
C LYS A 74 8.72 10.32 -31.62
N MET A 75 8.93 10.29 -30.29
CA MET A 75 8.31 11.24 -29.35
C MET A 75 8.76 12.70 -29.60
N TYR A 76 9.91 12.90 -30.22
CA TYR A 76 10.48 14.24 -30.45
C TYR A 76 10.32 14.71 -31.91
N LEU A 77 9.75 13.87 -32.77
CA LEU A 77 9.49 14.24 -34.16
C LEU A 77 8.11 14.88 -34.34
N PRO A 78 7.98 15.93 -35.14
CA PRO A 78 6.67 16.50 -35.46
C PRO A 78 5.73 15.44 -36.09
N GLY A 79 4.59 15.19 -35.38
CA GLY A 79 3.62 14.17 -35.79
C GLY A 79 4.06 12.71 -35.57
N GLY A 80 5.16 12.49 -34.87
CA GLY A 80 5.63 11.16 -34.52
C GLY A 80 4.72 10.50 -33.50
N GLN A 81 4.44 9.22 -33.71
CA GLN A 81 3.67 8.39 -32.78
C GLN A 81 4.55 7.23 -32.32
N ALA A 82 5.00 7.30 -31.06
CA ALA A 82 5.76 6.21 -30.46
C ALA A 82 4.82 5.07 -30.03
N ASP A 83 5.26 3.85 -30.26
CA ASP A 83 4.63 2.65 -29.68
C ASP A 83 5.14 2.51 -28.23
N MET A 84 4.40 3.09 -27.26
CA MET A 84 4.81 3.12 -25.85
C MET A 84 4.98 1.71 -25.24
N PRO A 85 4.06 0.75 -25.42
CA PRO A 85 4.26 -0.62 -24.96
C PRO A 85 5.52 -1.28 -25.53
N LYS A 86 5.81 -1.07 -26.82
CA LYS A 86 7.04 -1.58 -27.46
C LYS A 86 8.29 -0.91 -26.87
N MET A 87 8.25 0.40 -26.67
CA MET A 87 9.36 1.18 -26.10
C MET A 87 9.69 0.73 -24.68
N TYR A 88 8.70 0.69 -23.80
CA TYR A 88 8.90 0.30 -22.41
C TYR A 88 9.24 -1.19 -22.26
N GLY A 89 8.63 -2.06 -23.08
CA GLY A 89 8.99 -3.48 -23.13
C GLY A 89 10.44 -3.70 -23.55
N ALA A 90 10.93 -2.95 -24.54
CA ALA A 90 12.34 -2.98 -24.94
C ALA A 90 13.26 -2.45 -23.82
N MET A 91 12.84 -1.41 -23.10
CA MET A 91 13.60 -0.90 -21.96
C MET A 91 13.77 -1.95 -20.84
N LEU A 92 12.71 -2.65 -20.45
CA LEU A 92 12.82 -3.73 -19.44
C LEU A 92 13.79 -4.82 -19.89
N LYS A 93 13.65 -5.29 -21.13
CA LYS A 93 14.57 -6.31 -21.69
C LYS A 93 16.01 -5.80 -21.80
N MET A 94 16.21 -4.52 -22.10
CA MET A 94 17.55 -3.92 -22.11
C MET A 94 18.21 -3.96 -20.73
N PHE A 95 17.47 -3.64 -19.65
CA PHE A 95 17.97 -3.77 -18.29
C PHE A 95 18.30 -5.23 -17.97
N GLU A 96 17.36 -6.15 -18.22
CA GLU A 96 17.55 -7.58 -17.98
C GLU A 96 18.83 -8.11 -18.66
N TYR A 97 19.01 -7.80 -19.94
CA TYR A 97 20.09 -8.35 -20.72
C TYR A 97 21.45 -7.71 -20.41
N TYR A 98 21.51 -6.42 -20.10
CA TYR A 98 22.77 -5.80 -19.70
C TYR A 98 23.19 -6.19 -18.27
N LEU A 99 22.25 -6.35 -17.34
CA LEU A 99 22.53 -6.90 -16.02
C LEU A 99 23.02 -8.35 -16.13
N LYS A 100 22.37 -9.16 -16.97
CA LYS A 100 22.81 -10.54 -17.21
C LYS A 100 24.17 -10.62 -17.93
N CYS A 101 24.45 -9.70 -18.85
CA CYS A 101 25.76 -9.57 -19.47
C CYS A 101 26.84 -9.35 -18.39
N ASP A 102 26.61 -8.45 -17.43
CA ASP A 102 27.55 -8.18 -16.34
C ASP A 102 27.72 -9.40 -15.44
N GLU A 103 26.61 -10.04 -15.02
CA GLU A 103 26.67 -11.26 -14.19
C GLU A 103 27.54 -12.35 -14.85
N VAL A 104 27.29 -12.63 -16.13
CA VAL A 104 28.03 -13.66 -16.88
C VAL A 104 29.49 -13.27 -17.09
N GLU A 105 29.74 -12.00 -17.38
CA GLU A 105 31.12 -11.48 -17.55
C GLU A 105 31.92 -11.56 -16.26
N GLN A 106 31.36 -11.16 -15.11
CA GLN A 106 32.03 -11.23 -13.80
C GLN A 106 32.28 -12.68 -13.35
N ALA A 107 31.29 -13.56 -13.55
CA ALA A 107 31.46 -14.99 -13.31
C ALA A 107 32.57 -15.60 -14.19
N GLY A 108 32.62 -15.18 -15.46
CA GLY A 108 33.68 -15.60 -16.40
C GLY A 108 35.05 -15.11 -15.98
N VAL A 109 35.17 -13.89 -15.46
CA VAL A 109 36.45 -13.36 -14.91
C VAL A 109 36.86 -14.15 -13.67
N ALA A 110 35.92 -14.43 -12.76
CA ALA A 110 36.20 -15.14 -11.52
C ALA A 110 36.67 -16.60 -11.75
N ASN A 111 36.16 -17.26 -12.79
CA ASN A 111 36.54 -18.64 -13.13
C ASN A 111 37.62 -18.76 -14.23
N GLY A 112 38.15 -17.61 -14.73
CA GLY A 112 39.24 -17.54 -15.70
C GLY A 112 38.85 -17.80 -17.15
N THR A 113 37.57 -17.94 -17.47
CA THR A 113 37.08 -18.09 -18.87
C THR A 113 37.03 -16.77 -19.63
N VAL A 114 36.91 -15.64 -18.90
CA VAL A 114 37.00 -14.28 -19.44
C VAL A 114 38.25 -13.61 -18.85
N LYS A 115 39.13 -13.10 -19.69
CA LYS A 115 40.38 -12.48 -19.26
C LYS A 115 40.19 -11.17 -18.45
N LYS A 116 39.20 -10.36 -18.84
CA LYS A 116 38.94 -9.03 -18.26
C LYS A 116 37.51 -8.60 -18.60
N ALA A 117 36.81 -8.08 -17.60
CA ALA A 117 35.51 -7.41 -17.81
C ALA A 117 35.70 -6.13 -18.64
N LYS A 118 34.81 -5.89 -19.59
CA LYS A 118 34.88 -4.75 -20.51
C LYS A 118 33.53 -4.07 -20.77
N HIS A 119 32.43 -4.71 -20.37
CA HIS A 119 31.08 -4.21 -20.71
C HIS A 119 30.43 -3.42 -19.57
N ARG A 120 30.75 -3.72 -18.29
CA ARG A 120 30.11 -3.17 -17.10
C ARG A 120 29.91 -1.66 -17.18
N LYS A 121 30.99 -0.89 -17.29
CA LYS A 121 30.93 0.57 -17.23
C LYS A 121 30.00 1.16 -18.31
N LYS A 122 30.17 0.72 -19.56
CA LYS A 122 29.39 1.25 -20.69
C LYS A 122 27.91 0.86 -20.58
N ASN A 123 27.61 -0.37 -20.17
CA ASN A 123 26.25 -0.83 -19.98
C ASN A 123 25.58 -0.08 -18.81
N ALA A 124 26.29 0.12 -17.70
CA ALA A 124 25.81 0.92 -16.57
C ALA A 124 25.44 2.36 -16.98
N GLU A 125 26.33 3.04 -17.75
CA GLU A 125 26.05 4.38 -18.28
C GLU A 125 24.77 4.41 -19.13
N VAL A 126 24.58 3.42 -20.01
CA VAL A 126 23.37 3.32 -20.84
C VAL A 126 22.12 3.17 -19.99
N LEU A 127 22.14 2.25 -19.02
CA LEU A 127 20.97 1.98 -18.15
C LEU A 127 20.64 3.18 -17.26
N LEU A 128 21.64 3.86 -16.68
CA LEU A 128 21.41 5.03 -15.85
C LEU A 128 20.81 6.21 -16.64
N ASN A 129 21.17 6.39 -17.90
CA ASN A 129 20.60 7.44 -18.75
C ASN A 129 19.09 7.25 -19.00
N VAL A 130 18.58 6.03 -18.91
CA VAL A 130 17.16 5.73 -19.14
C VAL A 130 16.41 5.33 -17.86
N ARG A 131 17.11 5.28 -16.70
CA ARG A 131 16.51 4.87 -15.41
C ARG A 131 15.25 5.66 -15.08
N GLY A 132 15.23 6.98 -15.35
CA GLY A 132 14.05 7.82 -15.11
C GLY A 132 12.81 7.36 -15.90
N ASN A 133 13.00 6.77 -17.08
CA ASN A 133 11.88 6.28 -17.88
C ASN A 133 11.25 4.98 -17.34
N LEU A 134 11.91 4.26 -16.43
CA LEU A 134 11.29 3.18 -15.69
C LEU A 134 10.08 3.68 -14.87
N ALA A 135 10.21 4.88 -14.28
CA ALA A 135 9.11 5.49 -13.55
C ALA A 135 7.91 5.76 -14.49
N ASN A 136 8.15 6.30 -15.67
CA ASN A 136 7.09 6.57 -16.66
C ASN A 136 6.39 5.29 -17.11
N GLY A 137 7.15 4.23 -17.44
CA GLY A 137 6.59 2.92 -17.79
C GLY A 137 5.80 2.29 -16.63
N GLY A 138 6.27 2.49 -15.39
CA GLY A 138 5.57 2.05 -14.18
C GLY A 138 4.23 2.75 -13.99
N VAL A 139 4.18 4.07 -14.19
CA VAL A 139 2.95 4.86 -14.09
C VAL A 139 1.95 4.45 -15.17
N GLU A 140 2.39 4.27 -16.41
CA GLU A 140 1.51 3.83 -17.50
C GLU A 140 0.91 2.46 -17.19
N ALA A 141 1.75 1.48 -16.83
CA ALA A 141 1.28 0.15 -16.47
C ALA A 141 0.33 0.15 -15.26
N PHE A 142 0.60 1.01 -14.27
CA PHE A 142 -0.25 1.14 -13.09
C PHE A 142 -1.64 1.70 -13.45
N ASN A 143 -1.70 2.72 -14.31
CA ASN A 143 -2.94 3.31 -14.79
C ASN A 143 -3.78 2.33 -15.65
N GLU A 144 -3.13 1.40 -16.33
CA GLU A 144 -3.77 0.31 -17.07
C GLU A 144 -4.18 -0.87 -16.17
N ASN A 145 -3.98 -0.78 -14.84
CA ASN A 145 -4.15 -1.86 -13.87
C ASN A 145 -3.26 -3.09 -14.15
N ASN A 146 -2.19 -2.92 -14.93
CA ASN A 146 -1.17 -3.94 -15.13
C ASN A 146 -0.14 -3.89 -14.00
N TYR A 147 -0.58 -4.30 -12.80
CA TYR A 147 0.22 -4.19 -11.59
C TYR A 147 1.48 -5.07 -11.61
N GLU A 148 1.46 -6.18 -12.35
CA GLU A 148 2.67 -7.00 -12.52
C GLU A 148 3.75 -6.25 -13.30
N ALA A 149 3.39 -5.58 -14.37
CA ALA A 149 4.34 -4.76 -15.13
C ALA A 149 4.77 -3.54 -14.32
N ALA A 150 3.83 -2.83 -13.67
CA ALA A 150 4.12 -1.69 -12.82
C ALA A 150 5.14 -2.03 -11.72
N GLN A 151 4.94 -3.16 -11.02
CA GLN A 151 5.89 -3.66 -10.03
C GLN A 151 7.28 -3.87 -10.60
N LYS A 152 7.40 -4.44 -11.81
CA LYS A 152 8.68 -4.67 -12.47
C LYS A 152 9.41 -3.36 -12.78
N TYR A 153 8.72 -2.38 -13.30
CA TYR A 153 9.30 -1.06 -13.61
C TYR A 153 9.77 -0.33 -12.36
N PHE A 154 8.88 -0.14 -11.38
CA PHE A 154 9.21 0.57 -10.14
C PHE A 154 10.24 -0.20 -9.31
N GLY A 155 10.10 -1.54 -9.24
CA GLY A 155 11.05 -2.39 -8.54
C GLY A 155 12.44 -2.27 -9.14
N LEU A 156 12.57 -2.31 -10.46
CA LEU A 156 13.85 -2.18 -11.15
C LEU A 156 14.48 -0.80 -10.94
N PHE A 157 13.67 0.27 -10.90
CA PHE A 157 14.16 1.61 -10.57
C PHE A 157 14.88 1.63 -9.21
N VAL A 158 14.34 0.89 -8.24
CA VAL A 158 14.89 0.79 -6.87
C VAL A 158 16.07 -0.18 -6.81
N ASP A 159 15.94 -1.34 -7.43
CA ASP A 159 16.91 -2.44 -7.31
C ASP A 159 18.30 -2.11 -7.87
N VAL A 160 18.37 -1.25 -8.88
CA VAL A 160 19.67 -0.79 -9.44
C VAL A 160 20.55 -0.07 -8.41
N VAL A 161 19.98 0.43 -7.32
CA VAL A 161 20.75 1.15 -6.27
C VAL A 161 21.75 0.24 -5.59
N GLU A 162 21.41 -1.03 -5.37
CA GLU A 162 22.25 -2.01 -4.69
C GLU A 162 22.93 -2.99 -5.66
N ASP A 163 22.69 -2.88 -6.97
CA ASP A 163 23.27 -3.79 -7.94
C ASP A 163 24.77 -3.48 -8.11
N PRO A 164 25.66 -4.50 -8.04
CA PRO A 164 27.11 -4.33 -8.16
C PRO A 164 27.58 -3.68 -9.47
N MET A 165 26.77 -3.73 -10.53
CA MET A 165 27.06 -3.06 -11.80
C MET A 165 27.19 -1.55 -11.64
N PHE A 166 26.48 -0.95 -10.68
CA PHE A 166 26.41 0.50 -10.42
C PHE A 166 27.24 0.95 -9.21
N ALA A 167 28.17 0.11 -8.74
CA ALA A 167 28.96 0.41 -7.54
C ALA A 167 29.68 1.77 -7.60
N ASP A 168 30.17 2.19 -8.78
CA ASP A 168 30.82 3.49 -8.97
C ASP A 168 29.86 4.68 -8.77
N GLN A 169 28.55 4.50 -8.93
CA GLN A 169 27.51 5.51 -8.78
C GLN A 169 26.65 5.30 -7.53
N ALA A 170 26.96 4.31 -6.70
CA ALA A 170 26.14 3.90 -5.56
C ALA A 170 25.81 5.06 -4.60
N ALA A 171 26.76 5.95 -4.32
CA ALA A 171 26.54 7.09 -3.44
C ALA A 171 25.46 8.05 -4.00
N THR A 172 25.53 8.35 -5.29
CA THR A 172 24.54 9.22 -5.98
C THR A 172 23.17 8.54 -6.05
N LEU A 173 23.12 7.24 -6.36
CA LEU A 173 21.89 6.49 -6.46
C LEU A 173 21.20 6.37 -5.09
N LYS A 174 21.94 6.13 -4.02
CA LYS A 174 21.40 6.07 -2.64
C LYS A 174 20.87 7.43 -2.16
N ALA A 175 21.45 8.52 -2.61
CA ALA A 175 21.01 9.87 -2.25
C ALA A 175 19.77 10.33 -3.04
N ASP A 176 19.32 9.58 -4.05
CA ASP A 176 18.14 9.90 -4.84
C ASP A 176 16.86 9.71 -4.01
N THR A 177 16.19 10.81 -3.68
CA THR A 177 14.96 10.81 -2.87
C THR A 177 13.78 10.13 -3.57
N LEU A 178 13.86 9.91 -4.88
CA LEU A 178 12.85 9.19 -5.65
C LEU A 178 12.85 7.69 -5.36
N ASN A 179 13.91 7.15 -4.76
CA ASN A 179 13.96 5.73 -4.41
C ASN A 179 12.82 5.32 -3.47
N SER A 180 12.58 6.08 -2.40
CA SER A 180 11.49 5.79 -1.47
C SER A 180 10.11 6.00 -2.10
N LEU A 181 9.96 6.99 -2.98
CA LEU A 181 8.73 7.21 -3.71
C LEU A 181 8.39 6.02 -4.64
N TYR A 182 9.33 5.60 -5.48
CA TYR A 182 9.08 4.50 -6.41
C TYR A 182 9.08 3.12 -5.72
N ALA A 183 9.78 2.96 -4.59
CA ALA A 183 9.60 1.79 -3.74
C ALA A 183 8.18 1.71 -3.17
N ASN A 184 7.57 2.84 -2.82
CA ASN A 184 6.18 2.91 -2.40
C ASN A 184 5.23 2.45 -3.53
N TYR A 185 5.40 2.96 -4.75
CA TYR A 185 4.61 2.49 -5.90
C TYR A 185 4.85 1.02 -6.24
N ALA A 186 6.08 0.50 -6.09
CA ALA A 186 6.38 -0.92 -6.25
C ALA A 186 5.65 -1.76 -5.19
N THR A 187 5.57 -1.28 -3.95
CA THR A 187 4.82 -1.91 -2.85
C THR A 187 3.34 -1.98 -3.17
N MET A 188 2.76 -0.87 -3.62
CA MET A 188 1.34 -0.81 -4.01
C MET A 188 1.05 -1.78 -5.16
N ALA A 189 1.85 -1.76 -6.21
CA ALA A 189 1.68 -2.66 -7.35
C ALA A 189 1.80 -4.14 -6.94
N ALA A 190 2.77 -4.49 -6.07
CA ALA A 190 2.94 -5.83 -5.54
C ALA A 190 1.74 -6.29 -4.68
N GLY A 191 1.12 -5.36 -3.95
CA GLY A 191 -0.05 -5.63 -3.12
C GLY A 191 -1.38 -5.68 -3.88
N LEU A 192 -1.47 -5.00 -5.03
CA LEU A 192 -2.68 -4.94 -5.86
C LEU A 192 -2.74 -6.01 -6.95
N ARG A 193 -1.61 -6.61 -7.32
CA ARG A 193 -1.60 -7.67 -8.34
C ARG A 193 -2.22 -8.97 -7.82
N GLU A 194 -2.69 -9.84 -8.75
CA GLU A 194 -3.19 -11.16 -8.46
C GLU A 194 -2.31 -12.26 -9.14
N PRO A 195 -1.75 -13.22 -8.37
CA PRO A 195 -1.72 -13.25 -6.91
C PRO A 195 -0.79 -12.16 -6.34
N LYS A 196 -1.05 -11.71 -5.10
CA LYS A 196 -0.20 -10.73 -4.40
C LYS A 196 1.25 -11.22 -4.30
N ASP A 197 2.20 -10.32 -4.51
CA ASP A 197 3.61 -10.60 -4.27
C ASP A 197 4.04 -10.13 -2.87
N VAL A 198 3.75 -10.96 -1.88
CA VAL A 198 4.04 -10.70 -0.46
C VAL A 198 5.50 -10.35 -0.20
N ALA A 199 6.43 -11.05 -0.87
CA ALA A 199 7.86 -10.79 -0.69
C ALA A 199 8.24 -9.38 -1.17
N SER A 200 7.71 -8.97 -2.31
CA SER A 200 7.95 -7.63 -2.86
C SER A 200 7.24 -6.54 -2.07
N VAL A 201 6.03 -6.78 -1.52
CA VAL A 201 5.38 -5.83 -0.60
C VAL A 201 6.30 -5.53 0.59
N ILE A 202 6.89 -6.54 1.20
CA ILE A 202 7.78 -6.37 2.34
C ILE A 202 9.11 -5.73 1.92
N LYS A 203 9.72 -6.20 0.82
CA LYS A 203 11.00 -5.70 0.32
C LYS A 203 10.92 -4.21 0.03
N TYR A 204 10.01 -3.82 -0.86
CA TYR A 204 9.88 -2.43 -1.29
C TYR A 204 9.19 -1.56 -0.23
N GLY A 205 8.29 -2.14 0.57
CA GLY A 205 7.64 -1.45 1.67
C GLY A 205 8.61 -0.92 2.71
N ASN A 206 9.66 -1.68 3.05
CA ASN A 206 10.70 -1.23 3.97
C ASN A 206 11.52 -0.04 3.43
N ILE A 207 11.59 0.15 2.12
CA ILE A 207 12.22 1.32 1.50
C ILE A 207 11.19 2.44 1.32
N GLY A 208 10.00 2.09 0.83
CA GLY A 208 8.92 3.02 0.51
C GLY A 208 8.36 3.76 1.73
N LYS A 209 8.31 3.11 2.89
CA LYS A 209 7.87 3.74 4.14
C LYS A 209 8.73 4.95 4.54
N GLU A 210 9.96 5.05 4.05
CA GLU A 210 10.84 6.20 4.33
C GLU A 210 10.47 7.47 3.54
N SER A 211 9.52 7.40 2.61
CA SER A 211 8.96 8.58 1.96
C SER A 211 8.17 9.43 2.96
N ASN A 212 8.51 10.72 3.07
CA ASN A 212 7.88 11.63 4.02
C ASN A 212 6.40 11.92 3.68
N SER A 213 6.03 11.92 2.41
CA SER A 213 4.67 12.23 1.96
C SER A 213 3.80 11.00 1.71
N GLU A 214 4.39 9.92 1.18
CA GLU A 214 3.65 8.76 0.68
C GLU A 214 3.92 7.46 1.45
N GLY A 215 4.86 7.47 2.41
CA GLY A 215 5.29 6.29 3.16
C GLY A 215 4.16 5.58 3.92
N TRP A 216 3.08 6.29 4.22
CA TRP A 216 1.89 5.73 4.83
C TRP A 216 1.25 4.61 3.98
N ARG A 217 1.30 4.72 2.64
CA ARG A 217 0.76 3.70 1.74
C ARG A 217 1.55 2.40 1.84
N ALA A 218 2.88 2.49 1.87
CA ALA A 218 3.74 1.33 2.08
C ALA A 218 3.43 0.64 3.41
N LEU A 219 3.31 1.40 4.50
CA LEU A 219 2.95 0.86 5.82
C LEU A 219 1.56 0.21 5.80
N MET A 220 0.59 0.78 5.09
CA MET A 220 -0.76 0.20 4.95
C MET A 220 -0.71 -1.16 4.25
N PHE A 221 -0.03 -1.28 3.11
CA PHE A 221 0.12 -2.55 2.40
C PHE A 221 0.93 -3.58 3.19
N MET A 222 1.98 -3.16 3.89
CA MET A 222 2.74 -4.05 4.79
C MET A 222 1.87 -4.56 5.94
N ALA A 223 1.07 -3.69 6.56
CA ALA A 223 0.14 -4.09 7.60
C ALA A 223 -0.91 -5.10 7.08
N GLU A 224 -1.46 -4.87 5.89
CA GLU A 224 -2.39 -5.83 5.27
C GLU A 224 -1.75 -7.21 5.10
N VAL A 225 -0.52 -7.26 4.59
CA VAL A 225 0.24 -8.52 4.39
C VAL A 225 0.53 -9.20 5.72
N TYR A 226 0.99 -8.48 6.74
CA TYR A 226 1.25 -9.07 8.05
C TYR A 226 -0.03 -9.55 8.73
N GLY A 227 -1.14 -8.83 8.58
CA GLY A 227 -2.42 -9.20 9.20
C GLY A 227 -3.15 -10.33 8.51
N LYS A 228 -3.14 -10.39 7.18
CA LYS A 228 -3.97 -11.33 6.39
C LYS A 228 -3.18 -12.49 5.81
N GLU A 229 -1.99 -12.21 5.24
CA GLU A 229 -1.24 -13.21 4.47
C GLU A 229 -0.24 -13.98 5.35
N GLN A 230 0.47 -13.29 6.23
CA GLN A 230 1.46 -13.91 7.12
C GLN A 230 0.94 -14.21 8.53
N VAL A 231 -0.20 -13.60 8.92
CA VAL A 231 -0.80 -13.73 10.27
C VAL A 231 0.22 -13.47 11.39
N ASP A 232 1.05 -12.44 11.19
CA ASP A 232 2.05 -11.97 12.16
C ASP A 232 1.52 -10.74 12.91
N SER A 233 0.81 -10.99 14.00
CA SER A 233 0.17 -9.94 14.79
C SER A 233 1.16 -8.97 15.44
N VAL A 234 2.39 -9.39 15.68
CA VAL A 234 3.45 -8.53 16.26
C VAL A 234 3.90 -7.50 15.23
N LYS A 235 4.34 -7.97 14.05
CA LYS A 235 4.76 -7.07 12.96
C LYS A 235 3.61 -6.20 12.47
N TRP A 236 2.39 -6.75 12.43
CA TRP A 236 1.20 -5.97 12.11
C TRP A 236 1.05 -4.78 13.06
N LEU A 237 1.08 -5.03 14.38
CA LEU A 237 0.89 -3.99 15.39
C LEU A 237 2.04 -2.97 15.38
N GLU A 238 3.30 -3.41 15.20
CA GLU A 238 4.46 -2.53 15.06
C GLU A 238 4.30 -1.61 13.84
N THR A 239 3.88 -2.17 12.70
CA THR A 239 3.67 -1.40 11.46
C THR A 239 2.55 -0.37 11.59
N ILE A 240 1.43 -0.75 12.23
CA ILE A 240 0.31 0.15 12.47
C ILE A 240 0.71 1.27 13.45
N LYS A 241 1.46 0.97 14.52
CA LYS A 241 1.98 1.98 15.45
C LYS A 241 2.94 2.95 14.77
N GLU A 242 3.86 2.45 13.94
CA GLU A 242 4.77 3.29 13.15
C GLU A 242 3.96 4.25 12.25
N GLY A 243 2.92 3.72 11.60
CA GLY A 243 2.02 4.52 10.75
C GLY A 243 1.31 5.63 11.51
N ALA A 244 0.73 5.31 12.68
CA ALA A 244 0.04 6.29 13.52
C ALA A 244 0.96 7.41 14.03
N GLN A 245 2.22 7.10 14.35
CA GLN A 245 3.20 8.08 14.83
C GLN A 245 3.72 8.98 13.72
N ARG A 246 4.04 8.41 12.55
CA ARG A 246 4.66 9.16 11.45
C ARG A 246 3.65 9.89 10.55
N PHE A 247 2.44 9.33 10.44
CA PHE A 247 1.36 9.82 9.57
C PHE A 247 0.05 9.94 10.35
N PRO A 248 0.02 10.80 11.38
CA PRO A 248 -1.13 10.93 12.26
C PRO A 248 -2.39 11.50 11.56
N GLU A 249 -2.25 12.01 10.33
CA GLU A 249 -3.36 12.45 9.48
C GLU A 249 -4.08 11.29 8.80
N GLN A 250 -3.52 10.08 8.86
CA GLN A 250 -4.11 8.88 8.24
C GLN A 250 -4.90 8.09 9.29
N ASP A 251 -6.21 8.26 9.31
CA ASP A 251 -7.13 7.65 10.29
C ASP A 251 -7.09 6.12 10.28
N PHE A 252 -6.68 5.52 9.16
CA PHE A 252 -6.49 4.07 9.02
C PHE A 252 -5.68 3.46 10.17
N PHE A 253 -4.56 4.07 10.54
CA PHE A 253 -3.66 3.50 11.55
C PHE A 253 -4.27 3.58 12.95
N VAL A 254 -4.82 4.73 13.30
CA VAL A 254 -5.42 4.93 14.63
C VAL A 254 -6.66 4.06 14.80
N GLY A 255 -7.52 3.97 13.78
CA GLY A 255 -8.70 3.10 13.79
C GLY A 255 -8.33 1.64 14.03
N ASN A 256 -7.35 1.11 13.30
CA ASN A 256 -6.88 -0.27 13.47
C ASN A 256 -6.27 -0.54 14.85
N ILE A 257 -5.53 0.42 15.43
CA ILE A 257 -5.01 0.29 16.81
C ILE A 257 -6.16 0.22 17.82
N MET A 258 -7.15 1.10 17.66
CA MET A 258 -8.29 1.14 18.56
C MET A 258 -9.08 -0.18 18.49
N ASP A 259 -9.38 -0.67 17.31
CA ASP A 259 -10.05 -1.96 17.12
C ASP A 259 -9.26 -3.11 17.76
N TYR A 260 -7.93 -3.12 17.57
CA TYR A 260 -7.06 -4.14 18.18
C TYR A 260 -7.14 -4.14 19.70
N TYR A 261 -7.08 -2.97 20.34
CA TYR A 261 -7.11 -2.85 21.78
C TYR A 261 -8.51 -3.11 22.36
N LEU A 262 -9.56 -2.58 21.73
CA LEU A 262 -10.94 -2.76 22.17
C LEU A 262 -11.39 -4.22 22.11
N GLN A 263 -11.10 -4.93 21.01
CA GLN A 263 -11.40 -6.36 20.86
C GLN A 263 -10.72 -7.24 21.92
N ARG A 264 -9.63 -6.76 22.51
CA ARG A 264 -8.87 -7.45 23.57
C ARG A 264 -9.15 -6.91 24.96
N ASN A 265 -10.10 -6.00 25.08
CA ASN A 265 -10.44 -5.31 26.35
C ASN A 265 -9.24 -4.57 26.98
N MET A 266 -8.34 -4.04 26.14
CA MET A 266 -7.10 -3.34 26.51
C MET A 266 -7.30 -1.82 26.43
N VAL A 267 -8.35 -1.30 27.10
CA VAL A 267 -8.73 0.12 26.99
C VAL A 267 -7.65 1.06 27.55
N ASP A 268 -6.93 0.65 28.59
CA ASP A 268 -5.86 1.47 29.18
C ASP A 268 -4.64 1.61 28.26
N ASP A 269 -4.31 0.57 27.48
CA ASP A 269 -3.26 0.64 26.46
C ASP A 269 -3.67 1.56 25.30
N ALA A 270 -4.94 1.49 24.89
CA ALA A 270 -5.52 2.39 23.89
C ALA A 270 -5.45 3.85 24.35
N LEU A 271 -5.83 4.14 25.59
CA LEU A 271 -5.74 5.48 26.16
C LEU A 271 -4.31 5.99 26.23
N THR A 272 -3.36 5.13 26.65
CA THR A 272 -1.93 5.49 26.66
C THR A 272 -1.43 5.88 25.27
N MET A 273 -1.82 5.12 24.24
CA MET A 273 -1.43 5.42 22.85
C MET A 273 -2.05 6.73 22.35
N ILE A 274 -3.33 6.95 22.62
CA ILE A 274 -4.01 8.21 22.24
C ILE A 274 -3.40 9.42 22.97
N ASP A 275 -3.02 9.29 24.23
CA ASP A 275 -2.35 10.36 24.96
C ASP A 275 -0.96 10.70 24.38
N GLN A 276 -0.23 9.70 23.91
CA GLN A 276 1.03 9.92 23.18
C GLN A 276 0.82 10.66 21.85
N LEU A 277 -0.22 10.30 21.09
CA LEU A 277 -0.57 10.99 19.84
C LEU A 277 -1.01 12.44 20.11
N LEU A 278 -1.82 12.67 21.14
CA LEU A 278 -2.27 14.00 21.53
C LEU A 278 -1.12 14.90 22.01
N ALA A 279 -0.10 14.33 22.64
CA ALA A 279 1.08 15.09 23.07
C ALA A 279 1.89 15.64 21.89
N SER A 280 1.83 14.98 20.74
CA SER A 280 2.51 15.41 19.49
C SER A 280 1.60 16.18 18.54
N ASN A 281 0.28 15.95 18.59
CA ASN A 281 -0.67 16.57 17.67
C ASN A 281 -2.09 16.57 18.29
N GLU A 282 -2.58 17.74 18.70
CA GLU A 282 -3.92 17.89 19.29
C GLU A 282 -5.01 17.96 18.20
N LYS A 283 -5.26 16.81 17.52
CA LYS A 283 -6.31 16.68 16.52
C LYS A 283 -7.68 16.42 17.15
N PRO A 284 -8.77 17.00 16.58
CA PRO A 284 -10.16 16.70 17.00
C PRO A 284 -10.45 15.20 16.99
N TYR A 285 -9.96 14.48 15.98
CA TYR A 285 -10.13 13.03 15.88
C TYR A 285 -9.54 12.26 17.07
N PHE A 286 -8.34 12.59 17.53
CA PHE A 286 -7.73 11.93 18.68
C PHE A 286 -8.45 12.25 19.99
N LEU A 287 -8.94 13.49 20.14
CA LEU A 287 -9.77 13.89 21.27
C LEU A 287 -11.10 13.12 21.29
N TYR A 288 -11.73 12.96 20.12
CA TYR A 288 -12.95 12.19 19.95
C TYR A 288 -12.73 10.71 20.34
N VAL A 289 -11.69 10.08 19.79
CA VAL A 289 -11.32 8.69 20.15
C VAL A 289 -11.06 8.55 21.65
N LYS A 290 -10.34 9.52 22.25
CA LYS A 290 -10.15 9.54 23.72
C LYS A 290 -11.47 9.59 24.47
N GLY A 291 -12.40 10.43 24.03
CA GLY A 291 -13.75 10.52 24.62
C GLY A 291 -14.51 9.20 24.54
N VAL A 292 -14.44 8.51 23.38
CA VAL A 292 -15.05 7.18 23.19
C VAL A 292 -14.41 6.13 24.11
N LEU A 293 -13.08 6.07 24.20
CA LEU A 293 -12.38 5.13 25.06
C LEU A 293 -12.71 5.34 26.56
N LEU A 294 -12.77 6.60 27.00
CA LEU A 294 -13.16 6.95 28.36
C LEU A 294 -14.62 6.59 28.65
N TYR A 295 -15.51 6.76 27.67
CA TYR A 295 -16.89 6.28 27.74
C TYR A 295 -16.95 4.75 27.94
N GLU A 296 -16.20 3.97 27.16
CA GLU A 296 -16.13 2.51 27.32
C GLU A 296 -15.60 2.10 28.70
N LYS A 297 -14.63 2.86 29.23
CA LYS A 297 -14.13 2.71 30.61
C LYS A 297 -15.13 3.14 31.67
N LYS A 298 -16.24 3.77 31.31
CA LYS A 298 -17.25 4.38 32.17
C LYS A 298 -16.72 5.56 33.01
N ASP A 299 -15.64 6.17 32.59
CA ASP A 299 -15.15 7.45 33.12
C ASP A 299 -15.87 8.59 32.38
N TYR A 300 -17.15 8.78 32.74
CA TYR A 300 -18.04 9.68 32.00
C TYR A 300 -17.62 11.15 32.13
N ASP A 301 -17.06 11.55 33.27
CA ASP A 301 -16.61 12.93 33.49
C ASP A 301 -15.41 13.26 32.57
N ALA A 302 -14.43 12.37 32.53
CA ALA A 302 -13.29 12.53 31.63
C ALA A 302 -13.69 12.41 30.17
N ALA A 303 -14.64 11.53 29.81
CA ALA A 303 -15.20 11.41 28.47
C ALA A 303 -15.85 12.72 28.01
N GLN A 304 -16.71 13.32 28.86
CA GLN A 304 -17.33 14.62 28.55
C GLN A 304 -16.29 15.71 28.34
N ALA A 305 -15.26 15.79 29.20
CA ALA A 305 -14.20 16.79 29.07
C ALA A 305 -13.42 16.66 27.75
N ALA A 306 -13.16 15.44 27.28
CA ALA A 306 -12.52 15.20 25.99
C ALA A 306 -13.44 15.59 24.81
N LEU A 307 -14.72 15.21 24.87
CA LEU A 307 -15.73 15.54 23.84
C LEU A 307 -16.03 17.05 23.79
N ASP A 308 -16.01 17.75 24.93
CA ASP A 308 -16.16 19.21 24.98
C ASP A 308 -15.03 19.93 24.23
N LYS A 309 -13.81 19.41 24.28
CA LYS A 309 -12.71 19.94 23.49
C LYS A 309 -12.94 19.74 21.97
N VAL A 310 -13.47 18.58 21.56
CA VAL A 310 -13.85 18.34 20.15
C VAL A 310 -14.89 19.35 19.71
N ILE A 311 -15.94 19.57 20.50
CA ILE A 311 -17.01 20.54 20.22
C ILE A 311 -16.46 21.96 20.13
N ALA A 312 -15.56 22.34 21.04
CA ALA A 312 -14.94 23.67 21.04
C ALA A 312 -14.06 23.92 19.82
N LEU A 313 -13.41 22.90 19.28
CA LEU A 313 -12.63 22.98 18.04
C LEU A 313 -13.52 23.04 16.79
N GLY A 314 -14.75 22.53 16.87
CA GLY A 314 -15.69 22.49 15.76
C GLY A 314 -15.27 21.51 14.66
N GLY A 315 -15.88 21.65 13.47
CA GLY A 315 -15.61 20.78 12.31
C GLY A 315 -16.47 19.52 12.28
N ASP A 316 -16.06 18.57 11.44
CA ASP A 316 -16.88 17.42 11.03
C ASP A 316 -17.21 16.43 12.16
N LEU A 317 -16.46 16.43 13.25
CA LEU A 317 -16.71 15.55 14.41
C LEU A 317 -17.57 16.17 15.52
N ALA A 318 -18.06 17.39 15.33
CA ALA A 318 -18.84 18.07 16.38
C ALA A 318 -20.20 17.39 16.62
N ALA A 319 -20.86 16.94 15.57
CA ALA A 319 -22.14 16.23 15.66
C ALA A 319 -22.00 14.89 16.39
N GLU A 320 -21.00 14.10 16.04
CA GLU A 320 -20.70 12.82 16.70
C GLU A 320 -20.29 13.03 18.16
N ALA A 321 -19.54 14.08 18.46
CA ALA A 321 -19.17 14.41 19.83
C ALA A 321 -20.40 14.77 20.67
N TYR A 322 -21.34 15.55 20.14
CA TYR A 322 -22.62 15.79 20.80
C TYR A 322 -23.42 14.51 20.98
N ALA A 323 -23.56 13.69 19.95
CA ALA A 323 -24.25 12.41 20.07
C ALA A 323 -23.64 11.51 21.15
N LYS A 324 -22.31 11.41 21.18
CA LYS A 324 -21.59 10.63 22.19
C LYS A 324 -21.78 11.18 23.61
N LYS A 325 -21.91 12.48 23.82
CA LYS A 325 -22.34 13.07 25.09
C LYS A 325 -23.77 12.68 25.47
N GLY A 326 -24.67 12.59 24.50
CA GLY A 326 -26.02 12.05 24.71
C GLY A 326 -26.00 10.60 25.16
N ASP A 327 -25.13 9.77 24.57
CA ASP A 327 -24.95 8.35 24.92
C ASP A 327 -24.63 8.13 26.40
N ILE A 328 -23.89 9.06 27.02
CA ILE A 328 -23.50 8.99 28.46
C ILE A 328 -24.72 8.91 29.37
N TYR A 329 -25.80 9.57 29.01
CA TYR A 329 -27.05 9.59 29.77
C TYR A 329 -28.04 8.55 29.26
N PHE A 330 -28.13 8.38 27.94
CA PHE A 330 -29.14 7.54 27.28
C PHE A 330 -28.94 6.05 27.57
N PHE A 331 -27.76 5.49 27.30
CA PHE A 331 -27.52 4.05 27.40
C PHE A 331 -27.57 3.50 28.85
N PRO A 332 -27.11 4.21 29.90
CA PRO A 332 -27.38 3.78 31.28
C PRO A 332 -28.90 3.74 31.62
N ALA A 333 -29.66 4.69 31.10
CA ALA A 333 -31.12 4.68 31.26
C ALA A 333 -31.80 3.50 30.55
N GLN A 334 -31.31 3.08 29.37
CA GLN A 334 -31.81 1.90 28.67
C GLN A 334 -31.68 0.62 29.51
N LYS A 335 -30.63 0.47 30.30
CA LYS A 335 -30.49 -0.66 31.23
C LYS A 335 -31.58 -0.64 32.33
N ILE A 336 -31.95 0.56 32.79
CA ILE A 336 -33.05 0.70 33.74
C ILE A 336 -34.39 0.37 33.07
N VAL A 337 -34.58 0.71 31.80
CA VAL A 337 -35.77 0.31 31.01
C VAL A 337 -35.87 -1.22 30.93
N GLU A 338 -34.75 -1.89 30.65
CA GLU A 338 -34.68 -3.37 30.61
C GLU A 338 -35.04 -3.98 31.96
N GLU A 339 -34.52 -3.44 33.06
CA GLU A 339 -34.89 -3.88 34.40
C GLU A 339 -36.39 -3.69 34.66
N ASN A 340 -36.97 -2.54 34.28
CA ASN A 340 -38.39 -2.24 34.50
C ASN A 340 -39.29 -3.19 33.72
N SER A 341 -38.87 -3.70 32.56
CA SER A 341 -39.65 -4.63 31.77
C SER A 341 -39.98 -5.94 32.49
N THR A 342 -39.24 -6.26 33.55
CA THR A 342 -39.40 -7.47 34.38
C THR A 342 -40.15 -7.20 35.68
N LEU A 343 -40.41 -5.94 36.01
CA LEU A 343 -41.11 -5.53 37.26
C LEU A 343 -42.61 -5.42 37.03
N ASN A 344 -43.37 -5.64 38.10
CA ASN A 344 -44.80 -5.31 38.12
C ASN A 344 -44.95 -3.78 38.17
N ILE A 345 -45.92 -3.24 37.43
CA ILE A 345 -46.20 -1.80 37.37
C ILE A 345 -46.57 -1.21 38.74
N ASP A 346 -47.11 -2.04 39.67
CA ASP A 346 -47.44 -1.65 41.05
C ASP A 346 -46.20 -1.70 41.98
N ASP A 347 -45.03 -2.15 41.51
CA ASP A 347 -43.82 -2.20 42.33
C ASP A 347 -43.30 -0.77 42.52
N PRO A 348 -43.06 -0.34 43.77
CA PRO A 348 -42.47 0.99 44.07
C PRO A 348 -41.16 1.25 43.30
N LYS A 349 -40.37 0.19 43.02
CA LYS A 349 -39.14 0.28 42.25
C LYS A 349 -39.41 0.66 40.77
N TYR A 350 -40.57 0.20 40.22
CA TYR A 350 -40.96 0.53 38.86
C TYR A 350 -41.10 2.05 38.68
N ASN A 351 -41.88 2.70 39.57
CA ASN A 351 -42.09 4.16 39.47
C ASN A 351 -40.82 4.95 39.78
N ALA A 352 -39.95 4.48 40.70
CA ALA A 352 -38.67 5.11 40.98
C ALA A 352 -37.71 5.02 39.76
N ASN A 353 -37.74 3.91 39.05
CA ASN A 353 -36.95 3.72 37.82
C ASN A 353 -37.47 4.59 36.67
N GLU A 354 -38.79 4.69 36.49
CA GLU A 354 -39.43 5.59 35.49
C GLU A 354 -38.98 7.05 35.71
N ALA A 355 -38.90 7.51 36.94
CA ALA A 355 -38.40 8.86 37.24
C ALA A 355 -36.93 9.04 36.82
N LYS A 356 -36.06 8.05 37.10
CA LYS A 356 -34.66 8.07 36.71
C LYS A 356 -34.48 8.04 35.17
N ILE A 357 -35.29 7.23 34.47
CA ILE A 357 -35.29 7.17 33.02
C ILE A 357 -35.63 8.53 32.40
N LYS A 358 -36.71 9.16 32.89
CA LYS A 358 -37.12 10.48 32.42
C LYS A 358 -36.08 11.56 32.68
N GLU A 359 -35.49 11.58 33.88
CA GLU A 359 -34.39 12.49 34.20
C GLU A 359 -33.19 12.31 33.27
N ALA A 360 -32.73 11.09 33.07
CA ALA A 360 -31.60 10.80 32.16
C ALA A 360 -31.90 11.19 30.70
N TYR A 361 -33.14 10.98 30.23
CA TYR A 361 -33.56 11.36 28.91
C TYR A 361 -33.66 12.89 28.70
N GLU A 362 -34.14 13.63 29.74
CA GLU A 362 -34.09 15.10 29.68
C GLU A 362 -32.64 15.64 29.63
N LEU A 363 -31.67 14.93 30.29
CA LEU A 363 -30.25 15.28 30.17
C LEU A 363 -29.66 14.92 28.80
N ALA A 364 -30.06 13.77 28.22
CA ALA A 364 -29.56 13.33 26.92
C ALA A 364 -30.08 14.16 25.73
N LYS A 365 -31.36 14.59 25.84
CA LYS A 365 -32.12 15.23 24.77
C LYS A 365 -31.38 16.38 24.07
N PRO A 366 -30.87 17.43 24.77
CA PRO A 366 -30.25 18.58 24.11
C PRO A 366 -29.00 18.20 23.31
N PHE A 367 -28.30 17.14 23.67
CA PHE A 367 -27.12 16.69 22.95
C PHE A 367 -27.49 16.06 21.61
N TYR A 368 -28.50 15.20 21.57
CA TYR A 368 -28.96 14.62 20.30
C TYR A 368 -29.69 15.63 19.41
N GLU A 369 -30.43 16.60 20.01
CA GLU A 369 -31.00 17.70 19.24
C GLU A 369 -29.91 18.55 18.56
N LYS A 370 -28.78 18.77 19.26
CA LYS A 370 -27.65 19.49 18.69
C LYS A 370 -26.92 18.69 17.60
N ALA A 371 -26.78 17.38 17.79
CA ALA A 371 -26.25 16.49 16.76
C ALA A 371 -27.14 16.52 15.49
N LYS A 372 -28.46 16.47 15.65
CA LYS A 372 -29.43 16.61 14.56
C LYS A 372 -29.33 17.97 13.86
N GLU A 373 -29.18 19.06 14.60
CA GLU A 373 -29.01 20.42 14.04
C GLU A 373 -27.78 20.51 13.15
N LEU A 374 -26.65 19.91 13.58
CA LEU A 374 -25.38 19.93 12.87
C LEU A 374 -25.36 19.01 11.66
N GLU A 375 -25.90 17.80 11.81
CA GLU A 375 -25.94 16.77 10.76
C GLU A 375 -27.33 16.13 10.63
N PRO A 376 -28.30 16.84 10.04
CA PRO A 376 -29.69 16.34 9.93
C PRO A 376 -29.81 15.06 9.09
N ASP A 377 -28.95 14.86 8.12
CA ASP A 377 -28.97 13.66 7.26
C ASP A 377 -28.32 12.43 7.90
N ASN A 378 -27.46 12.62 8.91
CA ASN A 378 -26.79 11.53 9.63
C ASN A 378 -27.67 10.96 10.75
N LYS A 379 -28.83 10.45 10.38
CA LYS A 379 -29.85 9.94 11.31
C LYS A 379 -29.36 8.79 12.22
N GLN A 380 -28.24 8.18 11.87
CA GLN A 380 -27.68 7.05 12.62
C GLN A 380 -27.20 7.47 14.01
N ILE A 381 -26.66 8.70 14.15
CA ILE A 381 -26.08 9.17 15.42
C ILE A 381 -27.11 9.78 16.40
N TRP A 382 -28.30 10.15 15.92
CA TRP A 382 -29.29 10.82 16.77
C TRP A 382 -30.73 10.29 16.63
N GLY A 383 -31.10 9.70 15.47
CA GLY A 383 -32.50 9.49 15.10
C GLY A 383 -33.26 8.59 16.05
N GLN A 384 -32.80 7.35 16.26
CA GLN A 384 -33.48 6.38 17.15
C GLN A 384 -33.50 6.84 18.62
N MET A 385 -32.42 7.48 19.07
CA MET A 385 -32.30 7.97 20.43
C MET A 385 -33.29 9.12 20.68
N LEU A 386 -33.38 10.10 19.80
CA LEU A 386 -34.36 11.18 19.92
C LEU A 386 -35.78 10.67 19.82
N LEU A 387 -36.07 9.73 18.91
CA LEU A 387 -37.40 9.15 18.78
C LEU A 387 -37.84 8.50 20.10
N ARG A 388 -36.95 7.71 20.72
CA ARG A 388 -37.20 7.07 22.01
C ARG A 388 -37.36 8.08 23.14
N ILE A 389 -36.53 9.11 23.19
CA ILE A 389 -36.61 10.19 24.18
C ILE A 389 -37.96 10.94 24.06
N TYR A 390 -38.33 11.39 22.85
CA TYR A 390 -39.54 12.15 22.63
C TYR A 390 -40.79 11.31 22.98
N TRP A 391 -40.81 10.05 22.59
CA TRP A 391 -41.90 9.14 23.00
C TRP A 391 -42.02 9.02 24.50
N THR A 392 -40.92 8.74 25.21
CA THR A 392 -40.93 8.52 26.67
C THR A 392 -41.30 9.80 27.45
N LEU A 393 -40.88 10.95 26.96
CA LEU A 393 -41.12 12.26 27.58
C LEU A 393 -42.43 12.92 27.08
N ASN A 394 -43.23 12.24 26.29
CA ASN A 394 -44.48 12.76 25.69
C ASN A 394 -44.26 14.12 24.97
N LYS A 395 -43.21 14.26 24.18
CA LYS A 395 -42.90 15.49 23.46
C LYS A 395 -43.78 15.61 22.21
N ALA A 396 -44.26 16.84 21.92
CA ALA A 396 -45.05 17.13 20.74
C ALA A 396 -44.31 16.85 19.41
N GLU A 397 -42.98 16.89 19.47
CA GLU A 397 -42.08 16.64 18.33
C GLU A 397 -42.02 15.18 17.89
N TYR A 398 -42.56 14.24 18.68
CA TYR A 398 -42.49 12.79 18.40
C TYR A 398 -43.10 12.45 17.02
N GLU A 399 -44.35 12.87 16.76
CA GLU A 399 -45.03 12.53 15.50
C GLU A 399 -44.30 13.08 14.26
N ALA A 400 -43.77 14.29 14.37
CA ALA A 400 -42.99 14.91 13.30
C ALA A 400 -41.69 14.14 13.03
N LEU A 401 -41.01 13.72 14.09
CA LEU A 401 -39.76 12.97 13.99
C LEU A 401 -40.00 11.54 13.47
N GLU A 402 -41.06 10.88 13.92
CA GLU A 402 -41.45 9.55 13.46
C GLU A 402 -41.66 9.56 11.94
N LYS A 403 -42.40 10.54 11.41
CA LYS A 403 -42.59 10.73 9.98
C LYS A 403 -41.28 11.04 9.24
N GLU A 404 -40.41 11.87 9.81
CA GLU A 404 -39.09 12.20 9.26
C GLU A 404 -38.19 10.95 9.18
N MET A 405 -38.30 10.05 10.15
CA MET A 405 -37.61 8.78 10.18
C MET A 405 -38.16 7.71 9.23
N GLY A 406 -39.35 7.94 8.68
CA GLY A 406 -39.99 7.04 7.71
C GLY A 406 -40.86 5.93 8.32
N TYR A 407 -41.37 6.15 9.53
CA TYR A 407 -42.31 5.26 10.24
C TYR A 407 -43.76 5.70 10.05
#